data_4273e36f8ba0c796eba1302880768c7b
#
_entry.id   4273e36f8ba0c796eba1302880768c7b
#
_cell.length_a   1.000
_cell.length_b   1.000
_cell.length_c   1.000
_cell.angle_alpha   90.00
_cell.angle_beta   90.00
_cell.angle_gamma   90.00
#
_symmetry.space_group_name_H-M   'P 1'
#
loop_
_entity.id
_entity.type
_entity.pdbx_description
1 polymer ?
#
loop_
_entity_poly.entity_id
_entity_poly.type
_entity_poly.pdbx_seq_one_letter_code
_entity_poly.pdbx_strand_id
1 'polypeptide(L)'
;MDRSARYMDLGCFLFFALLNTIQGSGRQMSDGMIFVFGIVLATAVELVAGWLLDVCFHARWWDYSDKPFNFHGYICLEFSLIWGLAIVMVVKVFQKYVEAHALHTPATWEWIVIAVLYAVYLTDFIVTVAVIQGLNKKAYQTG
;
A
#
# COMPACT_ATOMS: atom_id res chain seq x y z
N MET A 1 -17.72 0.50 7.86
CA MET A 1 -16.71 0.32 6.81
C MET A 1 -15.38 0.67 7.43
N ASP A 2 -14.54 -0.33 7.63
CA ASP A 2 -13.37 -0.27 8.51
C ASP A 2 -12.31 0.69 7.96
N ARG A 3 -11.81 1.58 8.82
CA ARG A 3 -10.79 2.59 8.46
C ARG A 3 -9.45 1.93 8.08
N SER A 4 -9.18 0.74 8.60
CA SER A 4 -7.95 0.00 8.34
C SER A 4 -7.79 -0.42 6.86
N ALA A 5 -8.89 -0.70 6.16
CA ALA A 5 -8.86 -1.13 4.77
C ALA A 5 -8.36 -0.04 3.80
N ARG A 6 -8.65 1.24 4.09
CA ARG A 6 -8.30 2.35 3.19
C ARG A 6 -6.81 2.67 3.12
N TYR A 7 -6.06 2.32 4.12
CA TYR A 7 -4.62 2.64 4.20
C TYR A 7 -3.73 1.51 3.69
N MET A 8 -4.29 0.30 3.60
CA MET A 8 -3.66 -0.79 2.85
C MET A 8 -3.51 -0.43 1.37
N ASP A 9 -4.44 0.38 0.83
CA ASP A 9 -4.45 0.77 -0.58
C ASP A 9 -3.27 1.65 -0.97
N LEU A 10 -2.80 2.56 -0.09
CA LEU A 10 -1.65 3.43 -0.40
C LEU A 10 -0.35 2.65 -0.50
N GLY A 11 -0.12 1.77 0.45
CA GLY A 11 1.05 0.90 0.43
C GLY A 11 1.07 0.03 -0.82
N CYS A 12 -0.07 -0.55 -1.19
CA CYS A 12 -0.23 -1.33 -2.42
C CYS A 12 0.04 -0.49 -3.68
N PHE A 13 -0.44 0.76 -3.73
CA PHE A 13 -0.27 1.60 -4.91
C PHE A 13 1.19 2.05 -5.12
N LEU A 14 1.85 2.55 -4.08
CA LEU A 14 3.27 2.91 -4.12
C LEU A 14 4.14 1.70 -4.46
N PHE A 15 3.77 0.55 -3.92
CA PHE A 15 4.41 -0.70 -4.19
C PHE A 15 4.24 -1.14 -5.65
N PHE A 16 3.04 -0.99 -6.22
CA PHE A 16 2.74 -1.30 -7.61
C PHE A 16 3.51 -0.38 -8.58
N ALA A 17 3.59 0.91 -8.28
CA ALA A 17 4.37 1.87 -9.04
C ALA A 17 5.88 1.53 -9.03
N LEU A 18 6.40 1.11 -7.88
CA LEU A 18 7.80 0.72 -7.73
C LEU A 18 8.11 -0.59 -8.47
N LEU A 19 7.21 -1.58 -8.40
CA LEU A 19 7.35 -2.83 -9.18
C LEU A 19 7.34 -2.57 -10.69
N ASN A 20 6.45 -1.70 -11.18
CA ASN A 20 6.43 -1.31 -12.58
C ASN A 20 7.74 -0.65 -13.03
N THR A 21 8.34 0.17 -12.16
CA THR A 21 9.63 0.79 -12.43
C THR A 21 10.75 -0.24 -12.52
N ILE A 22 10.71 -1.26 -11.69
CA ILE A 22 11.70 -2.35 -11.70
C ILE A 22 11.52 -3.27 -12.91
N GLN A 23 10.29 -3.57 -13.32
CA GLN A 23 9.99 -4.39 -14.49
C GLN A 23 10.26 -3.68 -15.83
N GLY A 24 10.07 -2.37 -15.90
CA GLY A 24 10.38 -1.55 -17.08
C GLY A 24 11.85 -1.59 -17.50
N SER A 25 12.73 -2.16 -16.69
CA SER A 25 14.15 -2.33 -16.96
C SER A 25 14.48 -3.54 -17.86
N GLY A 26 13.50 -4.16 -18.52
CA GLY A 26 13.72 -5.20 -19.55
C GLY A 26 14.24 -6.56 -19.05
N ARG A 27 14.36 -6.75 -17.75
CA ARG A 27 14.83 -7.99 -17.14
C ARG A 27 13.62 -8.79 -16.65
N GLN A 28 13.33 -9.91 -17.30
CA GLN A 28 12.32 -10.84 -16.77
C GLN A 28 12.82 -11.44 -15.45
N MET A 29 12.20 -11.02 -14.36
CA MET A 29 12.46 -11.57 -13.04
C MET A 29 11.79 -12.94 -12.89
N SER A 30 12.47 -13.90 -12.25
CA SER A 30 11.84 -15.17 -11.89
C SER A 30 10.77 -14.95 -10.81
N ASP A 31 9.79 -15.85 -10.73
CA ASP A 31 8.70 -15.76 -9.75
C ASP A 31 9.21 -15.74 -8.32
N GLY A 32 10.27 -16.49 -8.04
CA GLY A 32 10.94 -16.46 -6.74
C GLY A 32 11.60 -15.12 -6.42
N MET A 33 12.17 -14.43 -7.40
CA MET A 33 12.72 -13.09 -7.20
C MET A 33 11.59 -12.07 -6.93
N ILE A 34 10.50 -12.13 -7.70
CA ILE A 34 9.33 -11.27 -7.48
C ILE A 34 8.77 -11.47 -6.06
N PHE A 35 8.67 -12.72 -5.61
CA PHE A 35 8.22 -13.07 -4.28
C PHE A 35 9.13 -12.47 -3.19
N VAL A 36 10.44 -12.70 -3.27
CA VAL A 36 11.40 -12.20 -2.27
C VAL A 36 11.44 -10.67 -2.25
N PHE A 37 11.55 -10.03 -3.41
CA PHE A 37 11.49 -8.56 -3.48
C PHE A 37 10.15 -8.02 -2.98
N GLY A 38 9.06 -8.73 -3.28
CA GLY A 38 7.74 -8.41 -2.82
C GLY A 38 7.64 -8.40 -1.29
N ILE A 39 8.14 -9.45 -0.64
CA ILE A 39 8.21 -9.51 0.83
C ILE A 39 9.00 -8.33 1.39
N VAL A 40 10.24 -8.14 0.93
CA VAL A 40 11.13 -7.12 1.46
C VAL A 40 10.51 -5.72 1.32
N LEU A 41 9.97 -5.43 0.16
CA LEU A 41 9.44 -4.11 -0.15
C LEU A 41 8.13 -3.83 0.59
N ALA A 42 7.18 -4.78 0.59
CA ALA A 42 5.92 -4.63 1.32
C ALA A 42 6.18 -4.47 2.82
N THR A 43 7.05 -5.31 3.38
CA THR A 43 7.41 -5.25 4.80
C THR A 43 8.07 -3.91 5.15
N ALA A 44 8.95 -3.39 4.29
CA ALA A 44 9.57 -2.09 4.50
C ALA A 44 8.54 -0.94 4.47
N VAL A 45 7.63 -0.95 3.50
CA VAL A 45 6.55 0.05 3.40
C VAL A 45 5.62 -0.03 4.61
N GLU A 46 5.22 -1.24 5.02
CA GLU A 46 4.35 -1.47 6.17
C GLU A 46 5.02 -1.00 7.48
N LEU A 47 6.30 -1.30 7.66
CA LEU A 47 7.08 -0.84 8.81
C LEU A 47 7.17 0.69 8.88
N VAL A 48 7.55 1.33 7.75
CA VAL A 48 7.67 2.79 7.68
C VAL A 48 6.31 3.46 7.90
N ALA A 49 5.26 2.95 7.26
CA ALA A 49 3.91 3.50 7.42
C ALA A 49 3.41 3.36 8.86
N GLY A 50 3.55 2.17 9.47
CA GLY A 50 3.14 1.93 10.86
C GLY A 50 3.90 2.80 11.85
N TRP A 51 5.22 2.92 11.67
CA TRP A 51 6.05 3.79 12.50
C TRP A 51 5.69 5.28 12.34
N LEU A 52 5.52 5.77 11.11
CA LEU A 52 5.12 7.17 10.87
C LEU A 52 3.76 7.49 11.47
N LEU A 53 2.80 6.60 11.36
CA LEU A 53 1.47 6.78 11.93
C LEU A 53 1.51 6.84 13.46
N ASP A 54 2.29 5.97 14.07
CA ASP A 54 2.46 5.96 15.53
C ASP A 54 3.16 7.23 16.02
N VAL A 55 4.26 7.65 15.38
CA VAL A 55 5.05 8.83 15.79
C VAL A 55 4.31 10.15 15.48
N CYS A 56 3.72 10.29 14.29
CA CYS A 56 3.12 11.55 13.86
C CYS A 56 1.70 11.75 14.37
N PHE A 57 0.93 10.69 14.49
CA PHE A 57 -0.50 10.76 14.80
C PHE A 57 -0.86 10.08 16.14
N HIS A 58 0.10 9.43 16.81
CA HIS A 58 -0.12 8.64 18.03
C HIS A 58 -1.29 7.65 17.85
N ALA A 59 -1.41 7.08 16.65
CA ALA A 59 -2.48 6.20 16.26
C ALA A 59 -1.91 4.95 15.61
N ARG A 60 -2.07 3.81 16.28
CA ARG A 60 -1.82 2.51 15.68
C ARG A 60 -3.07 2.07 14.92
N TRP A 61 -2.93 1.87 13.63
CA TRP A 61 -4.04 1.44 12.77
C TRP A 61 -4.16 -0.07 12.68
N TRP A 62 -3.05 -0.75 12.89
CA TRP A 62 -2.96 -2.20 13.09
C TRP A 62 -1.94 -2.49 14.17
N ASP A 63 -2.09 -3.63 14.81
CA ASP A 63 -1.16 -4.09 15.83
C ASP A 63 -1.00 -5.62 15.72
N TYR A 64 0.21 -6.04 15.39
CA TYR A 64 0.58 -7.46 15.30
C TYR A 64 1.31 -7.96 16.55
N SER A 65 1.22 -7.28 17.69
CA SER A 65 1.93 -7.65 18.90
C SER A 65 1.61 -9.07 19.36
N ASP A 66 0.41 -9.57 19.09
CA ASP A 66 -0.04 -10.92 19.42
C ASP A 66 0.44 -12.00 18.43
N LYS A 67 1.08 -11.58 17.30
CA LYS A 67 1.52 -12.51 16.27
C LYS A 67 2.96 -12.99 16.51
N PRO A 68 3.28 -14.27 16.21
CA PRO A 68 4.66 -14.74 16.27
C PRO A 68 5.52 -14.05 15.22
N PHE A 69 6.80 -13.86 15.55
CA PHE A 69 7.77 -13.18 14.69
C PHE A 69 7.33 -11.77 14.22
N ASN A 70 6.66 -11.04 15.14
CA ASN A 70 6.39 -9.63 14.91
C ASN A 70 7.60 -8.75 15.27
N PHE A 71 7.66 -7.56 14.66
CA PHE A 71 8.63 -6.53 15.01
C PHE A 71 7.90 -5.28 15.48
N HIS A 72 7.94 -5.03 16.78
CA HIS A 72 7.26 -3.91 17.46
C HIS A 72 5.75 -3.78 17.19
N GLY A 73 5.10 -4.86 16.76
CA GLY A 73 3.68 -4.85 16.39
C GLY A 73 3.39 -4.19 15.04
N TYR A 74 4.39 -3.62 14.35
CA TYR A 74 4.19 -2.96 13.05
C TYR A 74 4.13 -3.94 11.89
N ILE A 75 4.94 -4.99 11.93
CA ILE A 75 5.03 -6.03 10.91
C ILE A 75 5.08 -7.41 11.54
N CYS A 76 4.68 -8.44 10.82
CA CYS A 76 4.91 -9.83 11.21
C CYS A 76 5.18 -10.73 10.01
N LEU A 77 5.87 -11.83 10.23
CA LEU A 77 6.30 -12.76 9.18
C LEU A 77 5.11 -13.33 8.38
N GLU A 78 4.03 -13.67 9.05
CA GLU A 78 2.82 -14.22 8.41
C GLU A 78 2.28 -13.29 7.32
N PHE A 79 2.06 -12.01 7.64
CA PHE A 79 1.56 -11.02 6.69
C PHE A 79 2.60 -10.67 5.63
N SER A 80 3.89 -10.63 5.98
CA SER A 80 4.95 -10.41 4.99
C SER A 80 4.96 -11.49 3.90
N LEU A 81 4.74 -12.76 4.26
CA LEU A 81 4.62 -13.85 3.29
C LEU A 81 3.35 -13.73 2.44
N ILE A 82 2.22 -13.36 3.03
CA ILE A 82 0.96 -13.11 2.33
C ILE A 82 1.14 -11.98 1.31
N TRP A 83 1.79 -10.88 1.69
CA TRP A 83 2.11 -9.78 0.78
C TRP A 83 2.99 -10.23 -0.38
N GLY A 84 4.02 -11.04 -0.13
CA GLY A 84 4.85 -11.61 -1.18
C GLY A 84 4.05 -12.40 -2.21
N LEU A 85 3.13 -13.26 -1.76
CA LEU A 85 2.23 -14.01 -2.63
C LEU A 85 1.26 -13.11 -3.41
N ALA A 86 0.65 -12.13 -2.73
CA ALA A 86 -0.25 -11.17 -3.35
C ALA A 86 0.43 -10.41 -4.48
N ILE A 87 1.69 -10.02 -4.30
CA ILE A 87 2.47 -9.33 -5.31
C ILE A 87 2.75 -10.21 -6.53
N VAL A 88 3.15 -11.46 -6.32
CA VAL A 88 3.33 -12.40 -7.44
C VAL A 88 2.03 -12.53 -8.23
N MET A 89 0.89 -12.64 -7.53
CA MET A 89 -0.43 -12.72 -8.16
C MET A 89 -0.75 -11.46 -8.97
N VAL A 90 -0.51 -10.28 -8.39
CA VAL A 90 -0.75 -9.00 -9.06
C VAL A 90 0.12 -8.88 -10.31
N VAL A 91 1.41 -9.15 -10.21
CA VAL A 91 2.34 -9.04 -11.35
C VAL A 91 2.04 -10.07 -12.45
N LYS A 92 1.70 -11.30 -12.08
CA LYS A 92 1.51 -12.38 -13.06
C LYS A 92 0.13 -12.41 -13.70
N VAL A 93 -0.88 -11.99 -12.99
CA VAL A 93 -2.28 -12.07 -13.46
C VAL A 93 -2.81 -10.67 -13.78
N PHE A 94 -2.85 -9.78 -12.80
CA PHE A 94 -3.47 -8.47 -12.96
C PHE A 94 -2.74 -7.60 -13.97
N GLN A 95 -1.41 -7.53 -13.90
CA GLN A 95 -0.62 -6.70 -14.79
C GLN A 95 -0.78 -7.13 -16.25
N LYS A 96 -0.73 -8.44 -16.53
CA LYS A 96 -0.96 -8.95 -17.90
C LYS A 96 -2.35 -8.60 -18.41
N TYR A 97 -3.36 -8.68 -17.54
CA TYR A 97 -4.72 -8.30 -17.91
C TYR A 97 -4.83 -6.81 -18.22
N VAL A 98 -4.22 -5.96 -17.39
CA VAL A 98 -4.18 -4.51 -17.59
C VAL A 98 -3.43 -4.16 -18.88
N GLU A 99 -2.26 -4.74 -19.11
CA GLU A 99 -1.47 -4.53 -20.33
C GLU A 99 -2.25 -4.92 -21.59
N ALA A 100 -2.92 -6.07 -21.56
CA ALA A 100 -3.72 -6.53 -22.70
C ALA A 100 -4.89 -5.58 -23.03
N HIS A 101 -5.47 -4.92 -22.04
CA HIS A 101 -6.53 -3.94 -22.24
C HIS A 101 -6.01 -2.55 -22.57
N ALA A 102 -4.91 -2.12 -21.94
CA ALA A 102 -4.28 -0.83 -22.18
C ALA A 102 -3.82 -0.67 -23.64
N LEU A 103 -3.34 -1.73 -24.28
CA LEU A 103 -2.98 -1.70 -25.70
C LEU A 103 -4.15 -1.40 -26.66
N HIS A 104 -5.39 -1.55 -26.20
CA HIS A 104 -6.61 -1.32 -26.99
C HIS A 104 -7.33 0.00 -26.65
N THR A 105 -6.88 0.69 -25.60
CA THR A 105 -7.46 1.97 -25.17
C THR A 105 -6.62 3.15 -25.64
N PRO A 106 -7.24 4.27 -26.10
CA PRO A 106 -6.48 5.47 -26.39
C PRO A 106 -5.76 5.99 -25.14
N ALA A 107 -4.49 6.34 -25.26
CA ALA A 107 -3.66 6.83 -24.14
C ALA A 107 -4.32 7.98 -23.35
N THR A 108 -5.17 8.78 -23.99
CA THR A 108 -5.91 9.87 -23.34
C THR A 108 -6.84 9.34 -22.22
N TRP A 109 -7.51 8.22 -22.43
CA TRP A 109 -8.42 7.64 -21.42
C TRP A 109 -7.67 7.10 -20.21
N GLU A 110 -6.49 6.55 -20.42
CA GLU A 110 -5.62 6.06 -19.33
C GLU A 110 -5.24 7.20 -18.40
N TRP A 111 -4.81 8.35 -18.95
CA TRP A 111 -4.48 9.52 -18.16
C TRP A 111 -5.67 10.11 -17.42
N ILE A 112 -6.87 10.09 -18.02
CA ILE A 112 -8.09 10.55 -17.35
C ILE A 112 -8.42 9.63 -16.16
N VAL A 113 -8.38 8.31 -16.35
CA VAL A 113 -8.65 7.35 -15.28
C VAL A 113 -7.64 7.51 -14.15
N ILE A 114 -6.35 7.61 -14.47
CA ILE A 114 -5.28 7.84 -13.49
C ILE A 114 -5.53 9.13 -12.73
N ALA A 115 -5.82 10.23 -13.43
CA ALA A 115 -6.07 11.54 -12.80
C ALA A 115 -7.29 11.49 -11.86
N VAL A 116 -8.37 10.82 -12.26
CA VAL A 116 -9.57 10.65 -11.42
C VAL A 116 -9.27 9.82 -10.18
N LEU A 117 -8.57 8.70 -10.33
CA LEU A 117 -8.16 7.85 -9.20
C LEU A 117 -7.27 8.61 -8.22
N TYR A 118 -6.30 9.38 -8.72
CA TYR A 118 -5.46 10.24 -7.90
C TYR A 118 -6.26 11.32 -7.17
N ALA A 119 -7.20 11.97 -7.84
CA ALA A 119 -8.04 13.00 -7.23
C ALA A 119 -8.90 12.43 -6.10
N VAL A 120 -9.53 11.28 -6.32
CA VAL A 120 -10.32 10.57 -5.31
C VAL A 120 -9.43 10.18 -4.12
N TYR A 121 -8.26 9.62 -4.40
CA TYR A 121 -7.32 9.21 -3.39
C TYR A 121 -6.80 10.39 -2.54
N LEU A 122 -6.38 11.49 -3.18
CA LEU A 122 -5.91 12.69 -2.48
C LEU A 122 -7.02 13.31 -1.62
N THR A 123 -8.25 13.32 -2.13
CA THR A 123 -9.40 13.83 -1.38
C THR A 123 -9.65 12.98 -0.13
N ASP A 124 -9.68 11.65 -0.26
CA ASP A 124 -9.85 10.75 0.88
C ASP A 124 -8.70 10.90 1.90
N PHE A 125 -7.47 11.00 1.43
CA PHE A 125 -6.30 11.22 2.28
C PHE A 125 -6.40 12.53 3.08
N ILE A 126 -6.71 13.65 2.42
CA ILE A 126 -6.85 14.98 3.07
C ILE A 126 -7.98 14.94 4.11
N VAL A 127 -9.14 14.40 3.75
CA VAL A 127 -10.30 14.29 4.66
C VAL A 127 -9.93 13.43 5.88
N THR A 128 -9.27 12.33 5.67
CA THR A 128 -8.86 11.42 6.74
C THR A 128 -7.88 12.09 7.71
N VAL A 129 -6.84 12.77 7.19
CA VAL A 129 -5.88 13.50 8.03
C VAL A 129 -6.57 14.60 8.81
N ALA A 130 -7.46 15.37 8.18
CA ALA A 130 -8.23 16.42 8.85
C ALA A 130 -9.12 15.89 9.98
N VAL A 131 -9.79 14.75 9.76
CA VAL A 131 -10.61 14.09 10.78
C VAL A 131 -9.76 13.61 11.96
N ILE A 132 -8.60 12.98 11.71
CA ILE A 132 -7.71 12.51 12.77
C ILE A 132 -7.20 13.69 13.61
N GLN A 133 -6.74 14.77 12.97
CA GLN A 133 -6.30 15.97 13.67
C GLN A 133 -7.42 16.62 14.50
N GLY A 134 -8.64 16.65 13.97
CA GLY A 134 -9.81 17.15 14.68
C GLY A 134 -10.16 16.33 15.92
N LEU A 135 -10.05 15.01 15.84
CA LEU A 135 -10.29 14.09 16.97
C LEU A 135 -9.23 14.23 18.05
N ASN A 136 -7.94 14.32 17.66
CA ASN A 136 -6.84 14.51 18.59
C ASN A 136 -7.00 15.85 19.35
N LYS A 137 -7.33 16.94 18.65
CA LYS A 137 -7.56 18.24 19.28
C LYS A 137 -8.70 18.22 20.30
N LYS A 138 -9.78 17.49 20.03
CA LYS A 138 -10.90 17.32 20.99
C LYS A 138 -10.48 16.49 22.20
N ALA A 139 -9.71 15.43 22.02
CA ALA A 139 -9.23 14.61 23.12
C ALA A 139 -8.34 15.40 24.10
N TYR A 140 -7.49 16.30 23.60
CA TYR A 140 -6.65 17.18 24.42
C TYR A 140 -7.45 18.27 25.18
N GLN A 141 -8.65 18.61 24.73
CA GLN A 141 -9.47 19.65 25.40
C GLN A 141 -10.38 19.07 26.49
N THR A 142 -10.60 17.76 26.52
CA THR A 142 -11.50 17.07 27.47
C THR A 142 -10.78 16.30 28.57
N GLY A 143 -9.46 16.23 28.57
CA GLY A 143 -8.61 15.64 29.62
C GLY A 143 -7.88 16.67 30.41
#